data_294a21166355a6ca1721a735f5e316db
#
_entry.id   294a21166355a6ca1721a735f5e316db
#
_cell.length_a   1.000
_cell.length_b   1.000
_cell.length_c   1.000
_cell.angle_alpha   90.00
_cell.angle_beta   90.00
_cell.angle_gamma   90.00
#
_symmetry.space_group_name_H-M   'P 1'
#
loop_
_entity.id
_entity.type
_entity.pdbx_description
1 polymer ?
#
loop_
_entity_poly.entity_id
_entity_poly.type
_entity_poly.pdbx_seq_one_letter_code
_entity_poly.pdbx_strand_id
1 'polypeptide(L)'
;MSLYFRPEKGVLGDVIPFYDNGVFKPFYLRNYRGNRDANHQDSWVMLSTTDHVHFTEHDTKIVGGTGSVIKVDGIYHMFFCTFQVMPEKNYINHAVSTNLDTWTEIPEDRFASDNQIYAPVHWRDPFVFWCEEENCWWMIFAAQKQGMTTRRGCVGLCKSDDLHHWSYCDPIYAPMNAQCAFECPDLFKMGDWYYLVFSSYADCYQTLYRKSRSLNGPWETPEIDTFDTRAFYAAKTGTDGVHRYVYGWNPTRENNEHHFDPLGYDGKDCNTWDWGGNLIVHELWQDENGDLFVKPVPSVLEAVSEEEIISMKPLTGEWKLAENSASVNTPYGYSALLLNPLNETSRLSFDIETTGEAASVGVAIHVDESFAVGYYINIDFARSRMEFKSGVRMTERGGQMFPYEVELERPLSSKTGECFHVDVIVSGTILEVYVDNRIALGTRMFDIKGGNFGLYASDAEANFMNIQIFKKKI
;
A
#
# COMPACT_ATOMS: atom_id res chain seq x y z
N MET A 1 -18.84 8.79 -5.89
CA MET A 1 -17.83 8.69 -4.81
C MET A 1 -16.76 7.70 -5.25
N SER A 2 -15.49 8.04 -5.07
CA SER A 2 -14.38 7.10 -5.32
C SER A 2 -14.53 5.85 -4.44
N LEU A 3 -14.08 4.69 -4.93
CA LEU A 3 -14.02 3.45 -4.14
C LEU A 3 -12.96 3.56 -3.02
N TYR A 4 -11.89 4.27 -3.30
CA TYR A 4 -10.75 4.47 -2.41
C TYR A 4 -10.77 5.88 -1.84
N PHE A 5 -10.76 5.98 -0.52
CA PHE A 5 -10.88 7.25 0.17
C PHE A 5 -9.72 8.20 -0.17
N ARG A 6 -10.07 9.46 -0.41
CA ARG A 6 -9.17 10.60 -0.48
C ARG A 6 -9.86 11.81 0.14
N PRO A 7 -9.18 12.62 0.95
CA PRO A 7 -9.78 13.84 1.48
C PRO A 7 -10.17 14.80 0.33
N GLU A 8 -11.25 15.53 0.52
CA GLU A 8 -11.73 16.51 -0.49
C GLU A 8 -10.65 17.56 -0.82
N LYS A 9 -9.85 17.94 0.19
CA LYS A 9 -8.74 18.89 0.03
C LYS A 9 -7.45 18.24 0.49
N GLY A 10 -6.46 18.20 -0.39
CA GLY A 10 -5.15 17.64 -0.10
C GLY A 10 -5.04 16.14 -0.36
N VAL A 11 -4.16 15.51 0.38
CA VAL A 11 -3.87 14.07 0.28
C VAL A 11 -3.78 13.44 1.67
N LEU A 12 -3.97 12.14 1.68
CA LEU A 12 -3.79 11.28 2.85
C LEU A 12 -2.40 10.64 2.79
N GLY A 13 -1.70 10.66 3.91
CA GLY A 13 -0.46 9.91 4.10
C GLY A 13 -0.38 9.27 5.49
N ASP A 14 0.58 8.39 5.70
CA ASP A 14 0.94 7.72 6.95
C ASP A 14 -0.27 7.31 7.81
N VAL A 15 -0.90 6.22 7.40
CA VAL A 15 -2.12 5.74 8.06
C VAL A 15 -1.79 5.01 9.35
N ILE A 16 -2.52 5.34 10.40
CA ILE A 16 -2.36 4.79 11.74
C ILE A 16 -3.67 4.07 12.10
N PRO A 17 -3.76 2.75 11.89
CA PRO A 17 -4.97 2.00 12.16
C PRO A 17 -5.28 1.93 13.66
N PHE A 18 -6.56 2.09 13.99
CA PHE A 18 -7.08 1.88 15.33
C PHE A 18 -8.47 1.26 15.22
N TYR A 19 -8.79 0.34 16.11
CA TYR A 19 -10.11 -0.29 16.18
C TYR A 19 -10.70 -0.16 17.59
N ASP A 20 -11.94 0.29 17.68
CA ASP A 20 -12.64 0.42 18.96
C ASP A 20 -14.14 0.26 18.79
N ASN A 21 -14.76 -0.58 19.63
CA ASN A 21 -16.20 -0.78 19.73
C ASN A 21 -16.89 -1.10 18.38
N GLY A 22 -16.33 -2.01 17.59
CA GLY A 22 -16.93 -2.44 16.31
C GLY A 22 -16.68 -1.50 15.13
N VAL A 23 -15.85 -0.45 15.31
CA VAL A 23 -15.56 0.54 14.27
C VAL A 23 -14.07 0.66 14.09
N PHE A 24 -13.61 0.56 12.85
CA PHE A 24 -12.26 0.95 12.49
C PHE A 24 -12.14 2.48 12.44
N LYS A 25 -11.13 2.99 13.09
CA LYS A 25 -10.83 4.42 13.24
C LYS A 25 -9.40 4.71 12.80
N PRO A 26 -9.05 4.50 11.52
CA PRO A 26 -7.73 4.83 11.06
C PRO A 26 -7.51 6.35 11.10
N PHE A 27 -6.40 6.76 11.71
CA PHE A 27 -5.93 8.13 11.63
C PHE A 27 -5.01 8.25 10.42
N TYR A 28 -4.87 9.47 9.88
CA TYR A 28 -3.93 9.75 8.81
C TYR A 28 -3.37 11.17 8.93
N LEU A 29 -2.24 11.38 8.30
CA LEU A 29 -1.68 12.72 8.17
C LEU A 29 -2.25 13.37 6.91
N ARG A 30 -2.99 14.47 7.08
CA ARG A 30 -3.48 15.29 5.97
C ARG A 30 -2.39 16.26 5.56
N ASN A 31 -2.05 16.27 4.26
CA ASN A 31 -1.23 17.31 3.66
C ASN A 31 -2.07 18.11 2.66
N TYR A 32 -2.22 19.39 2.92
CA TYR A 32 -3.00 20.29 2.08
C TYR A 32 -2.29 20.74 0.81
N ARG A 33 -1.09 20.28 0.56
CA ARG A 33 -0.25 20.72 -0.54
C ARG A 33 -0.06 22.25 -0.47
N GLY A 34 0.05 22.99 -1.57
CA GLY A 34 0.13 24.43 -1.57
C GLY A 34 -1.10 25.20 -1.09
N ASN A 35 -2.16 24.50 -0.67
CA ASN A 35 -3.41 25.10 -0.23
C ASN A 35 -3.46 25.33 1.28
N ARG A 36 -2.32 25.50 1.94
CA ARG A 36 -2.24 25.85 3.39
C ARG A 36 -2.66 27.29 3.62
N ASP A 37 -3.54 27.48 4.57
CA ASP A 37 -3.90 28.81 5.10
C ASP A 37 -4.04 28.73 6.62
N ALA A 38 -4.51 29.81 7.27
CA ALA A 38 -4.67 29.86 8.72
C ALA A 38 -5.64 28.79 9.28
N ASN A 39 -6.51 28.25 8.43
CA ASN A 39 -7.51 27.23 8.80
C ASN A 39 -7.17 25.83 8.27
N HIS A 40 -6.17 25.70 7.41
CA HIS A 40 -5.79 24.46 6.73
C HIS A 40 -4.31 24.15 6.98
N GLN A 41 -3.99 23.70 8.19
CA GLN A 41 -2.68 23.20 8.55
C GLN A 41 -2.66 21.69 8.49
N ASP A 42 -1.53 21.11 8.08
CA ASP A 42 -1.34 19.66 8.08
C ASP A 42 -1.56 19.13 9.50
N SER A 43 -2.40 18.13 9.65
CA SER A 43 -2.82 17.61 10.94
C SER A 43 -3.22 16.15 10.86
N TRP A 44 -3.28 15.52 12.01
CA TRP A 44 -3.95 14.23 12.15
C TRP A 44 -5.45 14.37 11.95
N VAL A 45 -6.02 13.49 11.13
CA VAL A 45 -7.44 13.36 10.92
C VAL A 45 -7.82 11.92 11.18
N MET A 46 -8.91 11.68 11.90
CA MET A 46 -9.45 10.35 12.11
C MET A 46 -10.53 10.06 11.07
N LEU A 47 -10.50 8.86 10.52
CA LEU A 47 -11.61 8.30 9.76
C LEU A 47 -12.41 7.36 10.68
N SER A 48 -13.67 7.13 10.36
CA SER A 48 -14.44 6.03 10.93
C SER A 48 -15.10 5.25 9.81
N THR A 49 -15.04 3.91 9.91
CA THR A 49 -15.63 2.98 8.94
C THR A 49 -15.95 1.64 9.58
N THR A 50 -16.96 0.96 9.05
CA THR A 50 -17.29 -0.43 9.39
C THR A 50 -17.04 -1.39 8.24
N ASP A 51 -16.70 -0.86 7.05
CA ASP A 51 -16.63 -1.63 5.81
C ASP A 51 -15.42 -1.29 4.92
N HIS A 52 -14.57 -0.33 5.29
CA HIS A 52 -13.39 0.12 4.52
C HIS A 52 -13.71 0.70 3.12
N VAL A 53 -14.97 1.00 2.85
CA VAL A 53 -15.44 1.65 1.62
C VAL A 53 -16.08 3.00 1.93
N HIS A 54 -16.87 3.06 3.00
CA HIS A 54 -17.55 4.27 3.44
C HIS A 54 -16.84 4.84 4.66
N PHE A 55 -16.34 6.06 4.51
CA PHE A 55 -15.57 6.74 5.55
C PHE A 55 -16.21 8.06 5.95
N THR A 56 -16.14 8.36 7.25
CA THR A 56 -16.47 9.68 7.80
C THR A 56 -15.23 10.29 8.42
N GLU A 57 -14.95 11.57 8.13
CA GLU A 57 -13.81 12.28 8.67
C GLU A 57 -14.11 13.00 9.98
N HIS A 58 -13.14 12.99 10.90
CA HIS A 58 -13.17 13.68 12.19
C HIS A 58 -11.83 14.40 12.42
N ASP A 59 -11.88 15.71 12.61
CA ASP A 59 -10.69 16.53 12.80
C ASP A 59 -10.21 16.46 14.26
N THR A 60 -8.95 16.09 14.49
CA THR A 60 -8.38 15.93 15.83
C THR A 60 -7.66 17.16 16.36
N LYS A 61 -7.34 18.13 15.51
CA LYS A 61 -6.52 19.31 15.82
C LYS A 61 -5.06 19.01 16.23
N ILE A 62 -4.62 17.76 16.20
CA ILE A 62 -3.23 17.39 16.47
C ILE A 62 -2.37 17.68 15.26
N VAL A 63 -1.25 18.36 15.45
CA VAL A 63 -0.25 18.66 14.42
C VAL A 63 1.03 17.91 14.74
N GLY A 64 1.48 17.08 13.82
CA GLY A 64 2.69 16.28 14.01
C GLY A 64 2.91 15.26 12.90
N GLY A 65 4.00 14.53 13.00
CA GLY A 65 4.28 13.37 12.16
C GLY A 65 3.59 12.11 12.67
N THR A 66 3.89 10.96 12.06
CA THR A 66 3.20 9.71 12.35
C THR A 66 3.43 9.15 13.75
N GLY A 67 2.65 8.15 14.14
CA GLY A 67 2.71 7.56 15.47
C GLY A 67 1.75 6.39 15.64
N SER A 68 1.14 6.30 16.83
CA SER A 68 0.14 5.27 17.17
C SER A 68 -0.89 5.76 18.17
N VAL A 69 -2.02 5.07 18.23
CA VAL A 69 -3.10 5.27 19.21
C VAL A 69 -3.38 3.97 19.92
N ILE A 70 -3.48 4.01 21.24
CA ILE A 70 -3.90 2.90 22.10
C ILE A 70 -5.00 3.34 23.06
N LYS A 71 -5.72 2.38 23.65
CA LYS A 71 -6.73 2.64 24.67
C LYS A 71 -6.40 1.89 25.95
N VAL A 72 -6.31 2.59 27.07
CA VAL A 72 -5.99 2.03 28.39
C VAL A 72 -6.96 2.60 29.40
N ASP A 73 -7.66 1.74 30.14
CA ASP A 73 -8.61 2.13 31.19
C ASP A 73 -9.66 3.20 30.78
N GLY A 74 -10.08 3.14 29.51
CA GLY A 74 -11.06 4.06 28.94
C GLY A 74 -10.49 5.38 28.42
N ILE A 75 -9.19 5.60 28.57
CA ILE A 75 -8.46 6.77 28.06
C ILE A 75 -7.73 6.36 26.77
N TYR A 76 -7.81 7.20 25.74
CA TYR A 76 -7.05 7.04 24.52
C TYR A 76 -5.74 7.80 24.65
N HIS A 77 -4.64 7.15 24.28
CA HIS A 77 -3.30 7.70 24.27
C HIS A 77 -2.79 7.73 22.85
N MET A 78 -2.32 8.90 22.41
CA MET A 78 -1.71 9.11 21.11
C MET A 78 -0.24 9.45 21.31
N PHE A 79 0.64 8.67 20.70
CA PHE A 79 2.07 8.96 20.64
C PHE A 79 2.43 9.33 19.20
N PHE A 80 3.09 10.46 19.03
CA PHE A 80 3.40 11.00 17.70
C PHE A 80 4.71 11.77 17.71
N CYS A 81 5.33 11.91 16.54
CA CYS A 81 6.56 12.68 16.44
C CYS A 81 6.29 14.12 16.00
N THR A 82 7.17 15.06 16.41
CA THR A 82 7.26 16.39 15.80
C THR A 82 8.59 16.53 15.11
N PHE A 83 8.52 17.03 13.86
CA PHE A 83 9.71 17.42 13.12
C PHE A 83 10.03 18.86 13.43
N GLN A 84 11.27 19.11 13.86
CA GLN A 84 11.80 20.46 13.96
C GLN A 84 12.82 20.66 12.85
N VAL A 85 12.84 21.86 12.27
CA VAL A 85 13.77 22.22 11.22
C VAL A 85 15.21 22.13 11.77
N MET A 86 16.10 21.42 11.06
CA MET A 86 17.52 21.30 11.39
C MET A 86 18.12 22.61 11.93
N PRO A 87 18.92 22.59 13.02
CA PRO A 87 19.62 21.43 13.60
C PRO A 87 18.91 20.80 14.83
N GLU A 88 17.65 21.05 15.03
CA GLU A 88 16.93 20.66 16.23
C GLU A 88 16.60 19.15 16.26
N LYS A 89 16.38 18.63 17.46
CA LYS A 89 16.07 17.23 17.69
C LYS A 89 14.60 16.92 17.34
N ASN A 90 14.35 15.75 16.81
CA ASN A 90 13.01 15.20 16.76
C ASN A 90 12.58 14.75 18.15
N TYR A 91 11.31 14.89 18.44
CA TYR A 91 10.71 14.49 19.72
C TYR A 91 9.54 13.54 19.49
N ILE A 92 9.35 12.64 20.44
CA ILE A 92 8.11 11.89 20.60
C ILE A 92 7.27 12.64 21.66
N ASN A 93 6.01 12.83 21.33
CA ASN A 93 5.03 13.55 22.16
C ASN A 93 3.93 12.57 22.56
N HIS A 94 3.21 12.93 23.61
CA HIS A 94 2.08 12.18 24.14
C HIS A 94 0.88 13.11 24.26
N ALA A 95 -0.28 12.65 23.82
CA ALA A 95 -1.57 13.31 24.02
C ALA A 95 -2.62 12.28 24.46
N VAL A 96 -3.60 12.74 25.24
CA VAL A 96 -4.68 11.91 25.76
C VAL A 96 -6.04 12.44 25.37
N SER A 97 -7.02 11.54 25.28
CA SER A 97 -8.40 11.85 25.00
C SER A 97 -9.34 10.87 25.70
N THR A 98 -10.57 11.31 26.00
CA THR A 98 -11.65 10.43 26.49
C THR A 98 -12.68 10.12 25.42
N ASN A 99 -12.64 10.78 24.26
CA ASN A 99 -13.68 10.71 23.23
C ASN A 99 -13.15 10.65 21.80
N LEU A 100 -11.82 10.69 21.57
CA LEU A 100 -11.11 10.75 20.27
C LEU A 100 -11.27 12.06 19.50
N ASP A 101 -12.16 12.96 19.88
CA ASP A 101 -12.41 14.22 19.20
C ASP A 101 -11.58 15.37 19.79
N THR A 102 -11.35 15.34 21.10
CA THR A 102 -10.60 16.37 21.82
C THR A 102 -9.39 15.75 22.49
N TRP A 103 -8.22 16.23 22.12
CA TRP A 103 -6.94 15.75 22.62
C TRP A 103 -6.24 16.80 23.48
N THR A 104 -5.59 16.35 24.53
CA THR A 104 -4.77 17.18 25.42
C THR A 104 -3.35 16.66 25.39
N GLU A 105 -2.41 17.46 24.91
CA GLU A 105 -0.99 17.11 24.96
C GLU A 105 -0.48 17.14 26.40
N ILE A 106 0.47 16.27 26.71
CA ILE A 106 1.19 16.17 28.00
C ILE A 106 2.65 16.56 27.74
N PRO A 107 3.00 17.87 27.86
CA PRO A 107 4.33 18.35 27.47
C PRO A 107 5.48 17.73 28.28
N GLU A 108 5.23 17.34 29.53
CA GLU A 108 6.19 16.70 30.43
C GLU A 108 6.61 15.29 29.97
N ASP A 109 5.80 14.62 29.17
CA ASP A 109 6.08 13.28 28.62
C ASP A 109 6.93 13.33 27.34
N ARG A 110 7.19 14.53 26.84
CA ARG A 110 7.96 14.76 25.63
C ARG A 110 9.41 14.36 25.81
N PHE A 111 9.93 13.48 24.93
CA PHE A 111 11.31 13.05 25.02
C PHE A 111 11.97 12.87 23.64
N ALA A 112 13.30 12.87 23.63
CA ALA A 112 14.14 12.71 22.44
C ALA A 112 15.09 11.55 22.61
N SER A 113 15.90 11.25 21.57
CA SER A 113 16.95 10.23 21.64
C SER A 113 17.93 10.48 22.80
N ASP A 114 18.48 9.42 23.35
CA ASP A 114 19.47 9.47 24.45
C ASP A 114 20.87 9.95 24.02
N ASN A 115 21.13 10.01 22.72
CA ASN A 115 22.45 10.29 22.13
C ASN A 115 23.56 9.31 22.55
N GLN A 116 23.21 8.14 23.07
CA GLN A 116 24.14 7.07 23.45
C GLN A 116 23.88 5.82 22.59
N ILE A 117 22.69 5.27 22.67
CA ILE A 117 22.25 4.14 21.82
C ILE A 117 21.78 4.69 20.48
N TYR A 118 20.96 5.74 20.49
CA TYR A 118 20.29 6.31 19.33
C TYR A 118 20.80 7.70 18.97
N ALA A 119 21.00 7.93 17.70
CA ALA A 119 21.32 9.24 17.14
C ALA A 119 20.12 10.20 17.21
N PRO A 120 20.33 11.54 17.25
CA PRO A 120 19.22 12.50 17.32
C PRO A 120 18.40 12.63 16.05
N VAL A 121 18.86 12.09 14.94
CA VAL A 121 18.18 12.05 13.64
C VAL A 121 17.36 10.79 13.48
N HIS A 122 16.28 10.84 12.70
CA HIS A 122 15.37 9.71 12.47
C HIS A 122 14.71 9.13 13.73
N TRP A 123 14.53 9.94 14.74
CA TRP A 123 13.81 9.61 15.97
C TRP A 123 12.33 9.94 15.79
N ARG A 124 11.52 8.97 15.26
CA ARG A 124 10.13 9.22 14.84
C ARG A 124 9.28 7.96 14.74
N ASP A 125 8.02 8.14 14.40
CA ASP A 125 7.04 7.11 14.09
C ASP A 125 6.83 6.10 15.24
N PRO A 126 6.51 6.56 16.46
CA PRO A 126 6.35 5.67 17.60
C PRO A 126 5.14 4.75 17.42
N PHE A 127 5.32 3.48 17.71
CA PHE A 127 4.27 2.48 17.81
C PHE A 127 4.30 1.85 19.19
N VAL A 128 3.21 2.03 19.95
CA VAL A 128 3.11 1.61 21.36
C VAL A 128 2.14 0.43 21.48
N PHE A 129 2.53 -0.58 22.23
CA PHE A 129 1.71 -1.73 22.54
C PHE A 129 2.08 -2.35 23.88
N TRP A 130 1.14 -3.11 24.46
CA TRP A 130 1.39 -3.89 25.66
C TRP A 130 2.14 -5.18 25.32
N CYS A 131 3.27 -5.41 25.96
CA CYS A 131 4.04 -6.62 25.82
C CYS A 131 3.67 -7.62 26.95
N GLU A 132 2.86 -8.61 26.60
CA GLU A 132 2.42 -9.64 27.55
C GLU A 132 3.60 -10.44 28.13
N GLU A 133 4.63 -10.70 27.34
CA GLU A 133 5.78 -11.50 27.76
C GLU A 133 6.61 -10.82 28.85
N GLU A 134 6.67 -9.49 28.85
CA GLU A 134 7.45 -8.71 29.80
C GLU A 134 6.59 -7.91 30.79
N ASN A 135 5.27 -7.93 30.62
CA ASN A 135 4.30 -7.23 31.46
C ASN A 135 4.62 -5.73 31.60
N CYS A 136 4.93 -5.07 30.46
CA CYS A 136 5.19 -3.65 30.37
C CYS A 136 4.82 -3.09 28.98
N TRP A 137 4.78 -1.79 28.83
CA TRP A 137 4.57 -1.12 27.56
C TRP A 137 5.87 -1.10 26.76
N TRP A 138 5.77 -1.46 25.49
CA TRP A 138 6.82 -1.30 24.50
C TRP A 138 6.46 -0.18 23.55
N MET A 139 7.45 0.66 23.25
CA MET A 139 7.41 1.62 22.16
C MET A 139 8.51 1.29 21.19
N ILE A 140 8.15 0.89 19.97
CA ILE A 140 9.09 0.76 18.87
C ILE A 140 8.98 2.00 17.97
N PHE A 141 10.08 2.35 17.29
CA PHE A 141 10.14 3.58 16.49
C PHE A 141 11.25 3.51 15.45
N ALA A 142 11.13 4.35 14.41
CA ALA A 142 12.19 4.56 13.43
C ALA A 142 13.36 5.30 14.08
N ALA A 143 14.58 4.76 13.98
CA ALA A 143 15.77 5.34 14.56
C ALA A 143 17.04 5.04 13.78
N GLN A 144 18.12 5.68 14.16
CA GLN A 144 19.49 5.32 13.79
C GLN A 144 20.30 5.03 15.05
N LYS A 145 21.08 3.96 15.02
CA LYS A 145 22.10 3.73 16.05
C LYS A 145 23.20 4.80 15.97
N GLN A 146 23.91 5.04 17.06
CA GLN A 146 25.13 5.84 17.01
C GLN A 146 26.17 5.21 16.08
N GLY A 147 26.92 6.03 15.34
CA GLY A 147 27.94 5.56 14.40
C GLY A 147 28.35 6.60 13.36
N MET A 148 29.29 6.20 12.49
CA MET A 148 29.92 7.10 11.51
C MET A 148 29.18 7.13 10.15
N THR A 149 28.49 6.07 9.77
CA THR A 149 27.76 5.98 8.49
C THR A 149 26.30 6.32 8.65
N THR A 150 25.65 6.75 7.56
CA THR A 150 24.18 6.91 7.52
C THR A 150 23.44 5.57 7.39
N ARG A 151 24.13 4.48 7.01
CA ARG A 151 23.55 3.13 6.86
C ARG A 151 23.48 2.38 8.21
N ARG A 152 22.83 2.98 9.19
CA ARG A 152 22.70 2.46 10.56
C ARG A 152 21.27 2.54 11.09
N GLY A 153 20.31 2.57 10.18
CA GLY A 153 18.90 2.53 10.53
C GLY A 153 18.55 1.31 11.36
N CYS A 154 17.64 1.48 12.29
CA CYS A 154 17.13 0.41 13.14
C CYS A 154 15.68 0.68 13.52
N VAL A 155 14.99 -0.37 13.96
CA VAL A 155 13.76 -0.24 14.73
C VAL A 155 14.16 -0.21 16.19
N GLY A 156 14.08 0.97 16.79
CA GLY A 156 14.44 1.22 18.19
C GLY A 156 13.39 0.70 19.16
N LEU A 157 13.74 0.65 20.44
CA LEU A 157 12.88 0.19 21.52
C LEU A 157 13.05 1.09 22.76
N CYS A 158 11.92 1.51 23.33
CA CYS A 158 11.82 1.97 24.71
C CYS A 158 10.75 1.16 25.46
N LYS A 159 10.90 1.05 26.78
CA LYS A 159 9.96 0.35 27.67
C LYS A 159 9.46 1.27 28.76
N SER A 160 8.20 1.06 29.17
CA SER A 160 7.55 1.85 30.23
C SER A 160 6.60 0.99 31.05
N ASP A 161 6.48 1.29 32.34
CA ASP A 161 5.47 0.70 33.22
C ASP A 161 4.17 1.54 33.27
N ASP A 162 4.23 2.83 32.87
CA ASP A 162 3.18 3.81 33.15
C ASP A 162 2.77 4.68 31.94
N LEU A 163 3.36 4.46 30.75
CA LEU A 163 3.17 5.27 29.53
C LEU A 163 3.76 6.70 29.56
N HIS A 164 4.30 7.12 30.70
CA HIS A 164 4.86 8.46 30.92
C HIS A 164 6.38 8.47 30.96
N HIS A 165 7.00 7.46 31.57
CA HIS A 165 8.44 7.34 31.73
C HIS A 165 8.99 6.19 30.87
N TRP A 166 9.87 6.53 29.93
CA TRP A 166 10.39 5.58 28.95
C TRP A 166 11.88 5.32 29.17
N SER A 167 12.23 4.04 29.33
CA SER A 167 13.62 3.56 29.45
C SER A 167 14.12 3.13 28.06
N TYR A 168 15.28 3.64 27.64
CA TYR A 168 15.92 3.27 26.38
C TYR A 168 16.49 1.85 26.44
N CYS A 169 16.25 1.09 25.40
CA CYS A 169 16.72 -0.28 25.22
C CYS A 169 17.48 -0.45 23.92
N ASP A 170 18.20 -1.55 23.75
CA ASP A 170 18.78 -1.90 22.47
C ASP A 170 17.67 -2.10 21.41
N PRO A 171 17.92 -1.77 20.12
CA PRO A 171 16.92 -1.91 19.07
C PRO A 171 16.53 -3.38 18.87
N ILE A 172 15.24 -3.61 18.57
CA ILE A 172 14.71 -4.95 18.26
C ILE A 172 15.14 -5.46 16.88
N TYR A 173 15.45 -4.54 15.96
CA TYR A 173 15.91 -4.86 14.62
C TYR A 173 16.95 -3.84 14.16
N ALA A 174 18.17 -4.30 13.95
CA ALA A 174 19.31 -3.48 13.57
C ALA A 174 20.29 -4.27 12.68
N PRO A 175 19.89 -4.57 11.43
CA PRO A 175 20.76 -5.32 10.52
C PRO A 175 22.02 -4.52 10.18
N MET A 176 23.12 -5.23 9.91
CA MET A 176 24.40 -4.60 9.54
C MET A 176 24.28 -3.92 8.17
N ASN A 177 24.89 -2.73 8.07
CA ASN A 177 24.84 -1.91 6.86
C ASN A 177 23.41 -1.63 6.36
N ALA A 178 22.50 -1.44 7.30
CA ALA A 178 21.11 -1.15 7.05
C ALA A 178 20.89 0.12 6.25
N GLN A 179 19.69 0.35 5.87
CA GLN A 179 19.21 1.62 5.30
C GLN A 179 19.35 2.76 6.32
N CYS A 180 19.06 3.99 5.92
CA CYS A 180 19.15 5.13 6.83
C CYS A 180 18.02 5.14 7.87
N ALA A 181 16.84 4.58 7.57
CA ALA A 181 15.73 4.45 8.51
C ALA A 181 14.78 3.31 8.10
N PHE A 182 14.04 2.79 9.09
CA PHE A 182 12.91 1.89 8.94
C PHE A 182 11.67 2.64 9.44
N GLU A 183 10.95 3.28 8.53
CA GLU A 183 9.83 4.18 8.84
C GLU A 183 8.56 3.43 9.23
N CYS A 184 7.69 4.10 9.97
CA CYS A 184 6.35 3.63 10.31
C CYS A 184 6.32 2.19 10.84
N PRO A 185 7.17 1.81 11.81
CA PRO A 185 7.20 0.45 12.29
C PRO A 185 5.87 0.06 12.93
N ASP A 186 5.51 -1.21 12.75
CA ASP A 186 4.33 -1.87 13.32
C ASP A 186 4.75 -3.29 13.74
N LEU A 187 4.24 -3.76 14.86
CA LEU A 187 4.56 -5.08 15.39
C LEU A 187 3.29 -5.76 15.89
N PHE A 188 3.08 -6.99 15.45
CA PHE A 188 1.93 -7.79 15.88
C PHE A 188 2.23 -9.28 15.90
N LYS A 189 1.37 -10.02 16.56
CA LYS A 189 1.39 -11.48 16.56
C LYS A 189 0.20 -12.02 15.77
N MET A 190 0.45 -13.04 14.94
CA MET A 190 -0.57 -13.81 14.26
C MET A 190 -0.16 -15.29 14.27
N GLY A 191 -1.02 -16.14 14.82
CA GLY A 191 -0.66 -17.53 15.12
C GLY A 191 0.57 -17.59 16.04
N ASP A 192 1.56 -18.36 15.62
CA ASP A 192 2.81 -18.55 16.38
C ASP A 192 3.93 -17.58 16.00
N TRP A 193 3.67 -16.62 15.12
CA TRP A 193 4.66 -15.71 14.58
C TRP A 193 4.45 -14.27 15.02
N TYR A 194 5.55 -13.57 15.28
CA TYR A 194 5.63 -12.12 15.38
C TYR A 194 6.02 -11.55 14.03
N TYR A 195 5.42 -10.42 13.67
CA TYR A 195 5.66 -9.71 12.43
C TYR A 195 6.06 -8.28 12.73
N LEU A 196 7.21 -7.89 12.19
CA LEU A 196 7.71 -6.53 12.22
C LEU A 196 7.53 -5.94 10.82
N VAL A 197 6.62 -4.98 10.68
CA VAL A 197 6.36 -4.24 9.45
C VAL A 197 7.08 -2.91 9.51
N PHE A 198 7.63 -2.45 8.42
CA PHE A 198 8.27 -1.14 8.29
C PHE A 198 8.37 -0.72 6.83
N SER A 199 8.54 0.58 6.58
CA SER A 199 8.73 1.14 5.25
C SER A 199 10.15 1.64 5.05
N SER A 200 10.66 1.50 3.84
CA SER A 200 11.99 1.94 3.44
C SER A 200 11.92 2.84 2.22
N TYR A 201 12.61 3.99 2.27
CA TYR A 201 12.72 4.92 1.13
C TYR A 201 14.13 4.98 0.55
N ALA A 202 15.13 4.47 1.24
CA ALA A 202 16.53 4.69 0.89
C ALA A 202 17.04 3.77 -0.22
N ASP A 203 16.78 2.48 -0.12
CA ASP A 203 17.25 1.48 -1.09
C ASP A 203 16.12 0.99 -2.01
N CYS A 204 14.90 0.92 -1.46
CA CYS A 204 13.67 0.65 -2.20
C CYS A 204 12.55 1.49 -1.59
N TYR A 205 11.61 1.91 -2.37
CA TYR A 205 10.46 2.66 -1.85
C TYR A 205 9.30 1.67 -1.65
N GLN A 206 9.29 0.98 -0.50
CA GLN A 206 8.35 -0.12 -0.24
C GLN A 206 8.05 -0.29 1.25
N THR A 207 6.89 -0.86 1.57
CA THR A 207 6.59 -1.42 2.88
C THR A 207 6.98 -2.90 2.89
N LEU A 208 7.77 -3.28 3.89
CA LEU A 208 8.39 -4.58 4.06
C LEU A 208 7.95 -5.21 5.36
N TYR A 209 8.08 -6.53 5.48
CA TYR A 209 7.94 -7.21 6.78
C TYR A 209 9.03 -8.22 7.05
N ARG A 210 9.19 -8.52 8.32
CA ARG A 210 10.02 -9.61 8.84
C ARG A 210 9.17 -10.46 9.76
N LYS A 211 9.50 -11.74 9.89
CA LYS A 211 8.81 -12.67 10.81
C LYS A 211 9.78 -13.31 11.80
N SER A 212 9.28 -13.67 12.99
CA SER A 212 10.07 -14.35 14.01
C SER A 212 9.16 -15.14 14.94
N ARG A 213 9.70 -16.19 15.55
CA ARG A 213 9.04 -16.93 16.66
C ARG A 213 9.20 -16.25 18.01
N SER A 214 9.98 -15.17 18.09
CA SER A 214 10.26 -14.43 19.32
C SER A 214 10.29 -12.92 19.05
N LEU A 215 9.79 -12.11 20.01
CA LEU A 215 9.89 -10.65 19.97
C LEU A 215 11.34 -10.15 19.83
N ASN A 216 12.30 -10.90 20.35
CA ASN A 216 13.72 -10.55 20.31
C ASN A 216 14.45 -11.10 19.07
N GLY A 217 13.71 -11.67 18.09
CA GLY A 217 14.31 -12.30 16.90
C GLY A 217 14.82 -13.73 17.16
N PRO A 218 15.63 -14.31 16.28
CA PRO A 218 16.08 -13.69 15.04
C PRO A 218 14.92 -13.39 14.09
N TRP A 219 15.03 -12.27 13.38
CA TRP A 219 14.05 -11.85 12.37
C TRP A 219 14.40 -12.45 11.00
N GLU A 220 13.48 -13.21 10.45
CA GLU A 220 13.60 -13.86 9.15
C GLU A 220 13.04 -12.97 8.04
N THR A 221 13.69 -12.97 6.89
CA THR A 221 13.19 -12.36 5.66
C THR A 221 12.45 -13.43 4.86
N PRO A 222 11.15 -13.32 4.63
CA PRO A 222 10.41 -14.27 3.79
C PRO A 222 10.79 -14.10 2.31
N GLU A 223 10.41 -15.05 1.46
CA GLU A 223 10.69 -15.01 0.02
C GLU A 223 10.05 -13.77 -0.63
N ILE A 224 8.81 -13.46 -0.26
CA ILE A 224 8.11 -12.24 -0.65
C ILE A 224 7.84 -11.44 0.63
N ASP A 225 8.64 -10.41 0.86
CA ASP A 225 8.62 -9.62 2.08
C ASP A 225 7.86 -8.28 1.96
N THR A 226 7.06 -8.14 0.91
CA THR A 226 6.27 -6.95 0.60
C THR A 226 4.80 -7.29 0.40
N PHE A 227 3.90 -6.36 0.71
CA PHE A 227 2.46 -6.55 0.54
C PHE A 227 1.98 -6.15 -0.87
N ASP A 228 2.56 -5.09 -1.43
CA ASP A 228 2.20 -4.50 -2.70
C ASP A 228 3.43 -3.86 -3.36
N THR A 229 3.24 -3.04 -4.40
CA THR A 229 4.29 -2.31 -5.12
C THR A 229 4.82 -1.13 -4.33
N ARG A 230 5.69 -0.34 -4.97
CA ARG A 230 6.13 0.98 -4.49
C ARG A 230 4.99 2.02 -4.41
N ALA A 231 3.88 1.76 -5.07
CA ALA A 231 2.66 2.58 -4.99
C ALA A 231 1.77 2.23 -3.78
N PHE A 232 2.33 1.58 -2.76
CA PHE A 232 1.72 1.30 -1.47
C PHE A 232 2.76 1.49 -0.38
N TYR A 233 2.65 2.57 0.39
CA TYR A 233 3.72 3.00 1.28
C TYR A 233 3.23 3.36 2.67
N ALA A 234 4.18 3.42 3.63
CA ALA A 234 4.00 3.74 5.04
C ALA A 234 2.89 2.92 5.71
N ALA A 235 2.78 1.64 5.30
CA ALA A 235 1.67 0.82 5.73
C ALA A 235 1.85 0.31 7.17
N LYS A 236 0.74 0.30 7.90
CA LYS A 236 0.58 -0.28 9.23
C LYS A 236 -0.65 -1.18 9.26
N THR A 237 -0.73 -2.05 10.25
CA THR A 237 -1.82 -3.01 10.35
C THR A 237 -2.81 -2.70 11.46
N GLY A 238 -4.06 -3.11 11.28
CA GLY A 238 -5.12 -3.04 12.28
C GLY A 238 -5.97 -4.31 12.28
N THR A 239 -6.58 -4.63 13.42
CA THR A 239 -7.39 -5.85 13.57
C THR A 239 -8.64 -5.58 14.37
N ASP A 240 -9.73 -6.28 14.03
CA ASP A 240 -10.97 -6.37 14.82
C ASP A 240 -10.97 -7.57 15.81
N GLY A 241 -9.83 -8.29 15.85
CA GLY A 241 -9.68 -9.53 16.61
C GLY A 241 -9.97 -10.80 15.81
N VAL A 242 -10.59 -10.69 14.64
CA VAL A 242 -10.90 -11.82 13.72
C VAL A 242 -10.11 -11.67 12.41
N HIS A 243 -10.18 -10.49 11.81
CA HIS A 243 -9.49 -10.15 10.58
C HIS A 243 -8.39 -9.13 10.86
N ARG A 244 -7.36 -9.16 10.05
CA ARG A 244 -6.32 -8.14 10.06
C ARG A 244 -6.25 -7.48 8.69
N TYR A 245 -6.06 -6.17 8.71
CA TYR A 245 -5.97 -5.36 7.51
C TYR A 245 -4.65 -4.60 7.51
N VAL A 246 -4.09 -4.38 6.34
CA VAL A 246 -2.94 -3.50 6.14
C VAL A 246 -3.38 -2.24 5.41
N TYR A 247 -3.05 -1.08 5.97
CA TYR A 247 -3.46 0.24 5.52
C TYR A 247 -2.23 1.00 5.04
N GLY A 248 -2.24 1.37 3.78
CA GLY A 248 -1.20 2.19 3.19
C GLY A 248 -1.79 3.28 2.31
N TRP A 249 -0.95 4.11 1.75
CA TRP A 249 -1.41 5.10 0.79
C TRP A 249 -0.81 4.86 -0.59
N ASN A 250 -1.67 5.04 -1.61
CA ASN A 250 -1.27 4.99 -3.00
C ASN A 250 -0.90 6.41 -3.44
N PRO A 251 0.36 6.69 -3.79
CA PRO A 251 0.86 8.03 -4.06
C PRO A 251 0.19 8.67 -5.27
N THR A 252 0.06 9.99 -5.24
CA THR A 252 -0.30 10.75 -6.43
C THR A 252 0.92 11.02 -7.31
N ARG A 253 0.67 11.52 -8.52
CA ARG A 253 1.69 12.00 -9.46
C ARG A 253 1.23 13.33 -10.08
N GLU A 254 0.57 14.14 -9.27
CA GLU A 254 -0.18 15.32 -9.68
C GLU A 254 0.63 16.61 -9.54
N ASN A 255 1.89 16.62 -9.85
CA ASN A 255 2.80 17.74 -9.65
C ASN A 255 3.03 18.07 -8.17
N ASN A 256 4.05 17.52 -7.71
CA ASN A 256 4.34 17.43 -6.33
C ASN A 256 4.84 18.70 -5.70
N GLU A 257 4.24 18.99 -4.65
CA GLU A 257 4.92 19.61 -3.57
C GLU A 257 5.66 18.59 -2.69
N HIS A 258 6.78 18.12 -3.12
CA HIS A 258 7.80 17.90 -2.14
C HIS A 258 8.07 19.25 -1.50
N HIS A 259 7.54 19.62 -0.42
CA HIS A 259 7.86 20.72 0.48
C HIS A 259 8.82 21.82 -0.02
N PHE A 260 9.43 21.64 -1.18
CA PHE A 260 10.52 22.41 -1.78
C PHE A 260 10.12 23.17 -3.04
N ASP A 261 9.03 22.80 -3.71
CA ASP A 261 8.61 23.46 -4.94
C ASP A 261 7.09 23.58 -5.03
N PRO A 262 6.52 24.74 -4.66
CA PRO A 262 5.09 24.99 -4.73
C PRO A 262 4.65 25.26 -6.17
N LEU A 263 4.90 24.34 -7.09
CA LEU A 263 4.29 24.39 -8.41
C LEU A 263 2.84 23.99 -8.25
N GLY A 264 1.93 24.83 -8.66
CA GLY A 264 0.49 24.59 -8.51
C GLY A 264 0.06 23.29 -9.22
N TYR A 265 -0.81 22.53 -8.57
CA TYR A 265 -1.43 21.35 -9.14
C TYR A 265 -2.26 21.70 -10.38
N ASP A 266 -1.93 21.14 -11.54
CA ASP A 266 -2.63 21.34 -12.80
C ASP A 266 -3.46 20.12 -13.26
N GLY A 267 -3.50 19.08 -12.46
CA GLY A 267 -4.27 17.85 -12.73
C GLY A 267 -3.63 16.89 -13.72
N LYS A 268 -2.37 17.12 -14.09
CA LYS A 268 -1.64 16.25 -15.02
C LYS A 268 -0.65 15.37 -14.30
N ASP A 269 -0.36 14.21 -14.90
CA ASP A 269 0.72 13.34 -14.45
C ASP A 269 2.07 14.03 -14.66
N CYS A 270 2.80 14.25 -13.57
CA CYS A 270 4.14 14.86 -13.61
C CYS A 270 5.28 13.84 -13.69
N ASN A 271 4.97 12.56 -13.80
CA ASN A 271 5.93 11.45 -13.82
C ASN A 271 6.77 11.29 -12.55
N THR A 272 6.40 11.96 -11.47
CA THR A 272 7.09 11.89 -10.18
C THR A 272 6.09 11.48 -9.10
N TRP A 273 6.40 10.40 -8.38
CA TRP A 273 5.58 9.97 -7.26
C TRP A 273 5.65 10.97 -6.12
N ASP A 274 4.48 11.37 -5.65
CA ASP A 274 4.31 12.34 -4.57
C ASP A 274 4.13 11.62 -3.23
N TRP A 275 4.44 12.29 -2.12
CA TRP A 275 4.06 11.80 -0.81
C TRP A 275 2.54 11.91 -0.63
N GLY A 276 1.90 10.82 -0.17
CA GLY A 276 0.47 10.78 0.08
C GLY A 276 -0.41 10.61 -1.17
N GLY A 277 -1.66 10.31 -0.94
CA GLY A 277 -2.63 10.09 -2.02
C GLY A 277 -3.97 9.59 -1.52
N ASN A 278 -4.36 8.39 -1.95
CA ASN A 278 -5.59 7.71 -1.52
C ASN A 278 -5.26 6.60 -0.51
N LEU A 279 -6.17 6.34 0.39
CA LEU A 279 -6.14 5.18 1.27
C LEU A 279 -6.36 3.92 0.45
N ILE A 280 -5.46 2.96 0.62
CA ILE A 280 -5.61 1.58 0.15
C ILE A 280 -5.62 0.67 1.37
N VAL A 281 -6.53 -0.28 1.38
CA VAL A 281 -6.65 -1.28 2.44
C VAL A 281 -6.71 -2.66 1.81
N HIS A 282 -5.83 -3.54 2.26
CA HIS A 282 -5.90 -4.97 1.91
C HIS A 282 -6.27 -5.78 3.15
N GLU A 283 -7.00 -6.86 2.99
CA GLU A 283 -7.13 -7.86 4.03
C GLU A 283 -5.87 -8.74 4.05
N LEU A 284 -5.28 -8.89 5.23
CA LEU A 284 -4.04 -9.62 5.45
C LEU A 284 -4.35 -11.04 5.95
N TRP A 285 -3.67 -12.04 5.43
CA TRP A 285 -3.77 -13.40 5.91
C TRP A 285 -2.41 -14.11 5.92
N GLN A 286 -2.33 -15.20 6.64
CA GLN A 286 -1.12 -15.97 6.90
C GLN A 286 -1.28 -17.40 6.37
N ASP A 287 -0.27 -17.93 5.69
CA ASP A 287 -0.24 -19.33 5.32
C ASP A 287 0.35 -20.22 6.44
N GLU A 288 0.43 -21.53 6.16
CA GLU A 288 0.95 -22.54 7.10
C GLU A 288 2.43 -22.36 7.46
N ASN A 289 3.20 -21.67 6.62
CA ASN A 289 4.62 -21.37 6.85
C ASN A 289 4.83 -20.07 7.62
N GLY A 290 3.75 -19.35 7.91
CA GLY A 290 3.80 -18.03 8.52
C GLY A 290 4.17 -16.93 7.53
N ASP A 291 4.01 -17.13 6.22
CA ASP A 291 4.18 -16.07 5.26
C ASP A 291 2.88 -15.27 5.12
N LEU A 292 3.01 -13.95 4.99
CA LEU A 292 1.88 -13.03 4.89
C LEU A 292 1.53 -12.73 3.44
N PHE A 293 0.24 -12.73 3.17
CA PHE A 293 -0.34 -12.43 1.87
C PHE A 293 -1.50 -11.46 2.01
N VAL A 294 -1.88 -10.85 0.90
CA VAL A 294 -2.97 -9.88 0.84
C VAL A 294 -4.03 -10.27 -0.18
N LYS A 295 -5.25 -9.87 0.11
CA LYS A 295 -6.40 -10.02 -0.77
C LYS A 295 -7.29 -8.76 -0.69
N PRO A 296 -8.19 -8.56 -1.67
CA PRO A 296 -9.12 -7.44 -1.60
C PRO A 296 -10.03 -7.56 -0.38
N VAL A 297 -10.36 -6.43 0.22
CA VAL A 297 -11.37 -6.40 1.30
C VAL A 297 -12.72 -6.82 0.69
N PRO A 298 -13.48 -7.74 1.32
CA PRO A 298 -14.74 -8.25 0.77
C PRO A 298 -15.74 -7.16 0.40
N SER A 299 -15.86 -6.12 1.18
CA SER A 299 -16.75 -4.98 0.91
C SER A 299 -16.34 -4.16 -0.32
N VAL A 300 -15.06 -4.12 -0.66
CA VAL A 300 -14.58 -3.52 -1.92
C VAL A 300 -15.11 -4.32 -3.11
N LEU A 301 -15.03 -5.65 -3.06
CA LEU A 301 -15.60 -6.52 -4.09
C LEU A 301 -17.12 -6.38 -4.17
N GLU A 302 -17.79 -6.28 -3.03
CA GLU A 302 -19.23 -6.08 -2.96
C GLU A 302 -19.68 -4.73 -3.54
N ALA A 303 -18.91 -3.67 -3.31
CA ALA A 303 -19.19 -2.35 -3.88
C ALA A 303 -19.08 -2.33 -5.41
N VAL A 304 -18.33 -3.27 -6.00
CA VAL A 304 -18.15 -3.41 -7.46
C VAL A 304 -18.60 -4.80 -7.88
N SER A 305 -19.91 -5.07 -7.78
CA SER A 305 -20.49 -6.41 -8.01
C SER A 305 -21.77 -6.39 -8.87
N GLU A 306 -22.13 -5.27 -9.49
CA GLU A 306 -23.20 -5.25 -10.49
C GLU A 306 -22.63 -5.81 -11.81
N GLU A 307 -23.04 -7.03 -12.17
CA GLU A 307 -22.51 -7.78 -13.29
C GLU A 307 -22.93 -7.16 -14.62
N GLU A 308 -22.02 -7.11 -15.58
CA GLU A 308 -22.26 -6.64 -16.95
C GLU A 308 -22.24 -7.82 -17.94
N ILE A 309 -23.03 -7.70 -19.00
CA ILE A 309 -22.97 -8.67 -20.12
C ILE A 309 -21.60 -8.54 -20.81
N ILE A 310 -20.90 -9.64 -20.95
CA ILE A 310 -19.55 -9.66 -21.54
C ILE A 310 -19.60 -9.48 -23.04
N SER A 311 -18.80 -8.57 -23.54
CA SER A 311 -18.51 -8.38 -24.96
C SER A 311 -17.08 -8.81 -25.26
N MET A 312 -16.90 -9.64 -26.26
CA MET A 312 -15.58 -10.16 -26.68
C MET A 312 -15.40 -9.91 -28.18
N LYS A 313 -14.38 -9.15 -28.57
CA LYS A 313 -14.05 -8.83 -29.96
C LYS A 313 -12.58 -9.20 -30.23
N PRO A 314 -12.29 -10.32 -30.94
CA PRO A 314 -10.93 -10.60 -31.39
C PRO A 314 -10.37 -9.49 -32.27
N LEU A 315 -9.17 -9.03 -31.96
CA LEU A 315 -8.46 -8.03 -32.76
C LEU A 315 -7.34 -8.68 -33.57
N THR A 316 -6.60 -9.60 -32.95
CA THR A 316 -5.59 -10.42 -33.61
C THR A 316 -5.50 -11.78 -32.94
N GLY A 317 -5.07 -12.81 -33.71
CA GLY A 317 -5.02 -14.20 -33.27
C GLY A 317 -6.33 -14.97 -33.50
N GLU A 318 -6.24 -16.28 -33.39
CA GLU A 318 -7.39 -17.20 -33.57
C GLU A 318 -7.98 -17.59 -32.22
N TRP A 319 -8.92 -16.76 -31.75
CA TRP A 319 -9.60 -16.97 -30.49
C TRP A 319 -10.77 -17.92 -30.60
N LYS A 320 -10.88 -18.85 -29.67
CA LYS A 320 -12.08 -19.65 -29.45
C LYS A 320 -12.84 -19.03 -28.28
N LEU A 321 -14.06 -18.56 -28.58
CA LEU A 321 -14.90 -17.83 -27.62
C LEU A 321 -16.06 -18.70 -27.17
N ALA A 322 -16.40 -18.61 -25.85
CA ALA A 322 -17.65 -19.11 -25.27
C ALA A 322 -18.27 -17.97 -24.44
N GLU A 323 -19.36 -18.22 -23.73
CA GLU A 323 -20.13 -17.17 -23.03
C GLU A 323 -19.28 -16.34 -22.06
N ASN A 324 -18.44 -17.02 -21.27
CA ASN A 324 -17.56 -16.41 -20.26
C ASN A 324 -16.14 -16.96 -20.27
N SER A 325 -15.68 -17.41 -21.44
CA SER A 325 -14.32 -17.92 -21.60
C SER A 325 -13.77 -17.64 -22.98
N ALA A 326 -12.46 -17.52 -23.06
CA ALA A 326 -11.72 -17.31 -24.29
C ALA A 326 -10.41 -18.09 -24.25
N SER A 327 -10.10 -18.79 -25.34
CA SER A 327 -8.81 -19.46 -25.43
C SER A 327 -8.12 -19.12 -26.74
N VAL A 328 -6.81 -19.12 -26.71
CA VAL A 328 -5.96 -18.82 -27.87
C VAL A 328 -4.66 -19.62 -27.79
N ASN A 329 -4.18 -20.04 -28.97
CA ASN A 329 -2.86 -20.60 -29.11
C ASN A 329 -2.03 -19.68 -30.03
N THR A 330 -0.97 -19.10 -29.47
CA THR A 330 -0.11 -18.15 -30.16
C THR A 330 1.35 -18.55 -29.95
N PRO A 331 1.82 -19.60 -30.66
CA PRO A 331 3.15 -20.17 -30.41
C PRO A 331 4.31 -19.23 -30.80
N TYR A 332 4.09 -18.28 -31.69
CA TYR A 332 5.09 -17.35 -32.20
C TYR A 332 4.40 -16.01 -32.55
N GLY A 333 4.10 -15.20 -31.58
CA GLY A 333 3.47 -13.91 -31.87
C GLY A 333 2.58 -13.39 -30.73
N TYR A 334 1.62 -12.58 -31.12
CA TYR A 334 0.78 -11.82 -30.19
C TYR A 334 -0.69 -11.93 -30.60
N SER A 335 -1.53 -12.25 -29.65
CA SER A 335 -2.98 -12.29 -29.81
C SER A 335 -3.65 -11.34 -28.82
N ALA A 336 -4.65 -10.59 -29.29
CA ALA A 336 -5.39 -9.61 -28.50
C ALA A 336 -6.90 -9.77 -28.65
N LEU A 337 -7.60 -9.69 -27.53
CA LEU A 337 -9.05 -9.74 -27.41
C LEU A 337 -9.54 -8.50 -26.67
N LEU A 338 -10.38 -7.70 -27.33
CA LEU A 338 -11.02 -6.54 -26.70
C LEU A 338 -12.24 -7.00 -25.91
N LEU A 339 -12.40 -6.47 -24.68
CA LEU A 339 -13.55 -6.71 -23.82
C LEU A 339 -14.42 -5.43 -23.71
N ASN A 340 -15.28 -5.38 -22.69
CA ASN A 340 -16.19 -4.25 -22.44
C ASN A 340 -15.44 -2.94 -22.24
N PRO A 341 -16.09 -1.81 -22.58
CA PRO A 341 -15.65 -0.50 -22.13
C PRO A 341 -15.58 -0.41 -20.60
N LEU A 342 -14.60 0.35 -20.08
CA LEU A 342 -14.50 0.62 -18.67
C LEU A 342 -15.48 1.70 -18.23
N ASN A 343 -16.12 1.48 -17.09
CA ASN A 343 -16.78 2.53 -16.32
C ASN A 343 -15.74 3.27 -15.45
N GLU A 344 -16.13 4.35 -14.77
CA GLU A 344 -15.27 5.05 -13.81
C GLU A 344 -14.77 4.11 -12.70
N THR A 345 -15.61 3.15 -12.31
CA THR A 345 -15.25 2.07 -11.41
C THR A 345 -15.72 0.74 -12.00
N SER A 346 -14.77 -0.13 -12.31
CA SER A 346 -15.00 -1.43 -12.93
C SER A 346 -14.13 -2.50 -12.27
N ARG A 347 -14.59 -3.73 -12.30
CA ARG A 347 -13.81 -4.91 -11.93
C ARG A 347 -13.89 -5.96 -13.05
N LEU A 348 -12.74 -6.51 -13.42
CA LEU A 348 -12.61 -7.68 -14.28
C LEU A 348 -12.08 -8.82 -13.39
N SER A 349 -12.77 -9.96 -13.42
CA SER A 349 -12.43 -11.17 -12.68
C SER A 349 -12.35 -12.35 -13.63
N PHE A 350 -11.33 -13.17 -13.53
CA PHE A 350 -11.17 -14.35 -14.37
C PHE A 350 -10.14 -15.32 -13.78
N ASP A 351 -10.24 -16.57 -14.24
CA ASP A 351 -9.20 -17.58 -14.03
C ASP A 351 -8.38 -17.72 -15.29
N ILE A 352 -7.09 -17.98 -15.15
CA ILE A 352 -6.19 -18.20 -16.29
C ILE A 352 -5.34 -19.45 -16.08
N GLU A 353 -5.22 -20.23 -17.15
CA GLU A 353 -4.34 -21.37 -17.26
C GLU A 353 -3.53 -21.23 -18.56
N THR A 354 -2.24 -21.50 -18.48
CA THR A 354 -1.38 -21.59 -19.64
C THR A 354 -0.86 -23.01 -19.78
N THR A 355 -0.75 -23.50 -21.01
CA THR A 355 -0.22 -24.81 -21.29
C THR A 355 1.10 -24.72 -22.05
N GLY A 356 1.97 -25.73 -21.88
CA GLY A 356 3.27 -25.75 -22.57
C GLY A 356 4.21 -24.67 -22.15
N GLU A 357 5.07 -24.21 -23.05
CA GLU A 357 5.94 -23.06 -22.86
C GLU A 357 5.14 -21.78 -23.14
N ALA A 358 5.03 -20.92 -22.15
CA ALA A 358 4.38 -19.63 -22.26
C ALA A 358 5.36 -18.52 -21.90
N ALA A 359 5.47 -17.49 -22.75
CA ALA A 359 6.26 -16.31 -22.42
C ALA A 359 5.47 -15.37 -21.53
N SER A 360 4.31 -14.90 -21.99
CA SER A 360 3.48 -14.03 -21.18
C SER A 360 2.01 -14.01 -21.58
N VAL A 361 1.17 -13.68 -20.60
CA VAL A 361 -0.25 -13.37 -20.77
C VAL A 361 -0.57 -12.12 -19.98
N GLY A 362 -1.72 -11.50 -20.24
CA GLY A 362 -2.05 -10.34 -19.44
C GLY A 362 -3.38 -9.69 -19.74
N VAL A 363 -3.57 -8.58 -19.01
CA VAL A 363 -4.73 -7.70 -19.12
C VAL A 363 -4.29 -6.34 -19.64
N ALA A 364 -5.02 -5.84 -20.61
CA ALA A 364 -4.92 -4.46 -21.07
C ALA A 364 -6.06 -3.63 -20.48
N ILE A 365 -5.77 -2.38 -20.11
CA ILE A 365 -6.67 -1.48 -19.39
C ILE A 365 -6.65 -0.13 -20.08
N HIS A 366 -7.81 0.48 -20.29
CA HIS A 366 -7.97 1.73 -21.03
C HIS A 366 -7.47 1.64 -22.49
N VAL A 367 -7.52 0.43 -23.09
CA VAL A 367 -7.09 0.26 -24.48
C VAL A 367 -8.15 0.73 -25.46
N ASP A 368 -7.67 1.26 -26.57
CA ASP A 368 -8.50 1.57 -27.74
C ASP A 368 -8.67 0.33 -28.65
N GLU A 369 -9.43 0.49 -29.74
CA GLU A 369 -9.67 -0.60 -30.71
C GLU A 369 -8.41 -1.02 -31.46
N SER A 370 -7.34 -0.25 -31.47
CA SER A 370 -6.07 -0.61 -32.08
C SER A 370 -5.18 -1.46 -31.18
N PHE A 371 -5.50 -1.48 -29.87
CA PHE A 371 -4.69 -2.11 -28.82
C PHE A 371 -3.25 -1.57 -28.74
N ALA A 372 -3.02 -0.35 -29.24
CA ALA A 372 -1.70 0.26 -29.33
C ALA A 372 -1.41 1.18 -28.14
N VAL A 373 -2.47 1.76 -27.57
CA VAL A 373 -2.36 2.73 -26.46
C VAL A 373 -3.19 2.21 -25.31
N GLY A 374 -2.60 2.15 -24.12
CA GLY A 374 -3.24 1.62 -22.91
C GLY A 374 -2.24 1.31 -21.82
N TYR A 375 -2.74 0.74 -20.73
CA TYR A 375 -1.94 0.19 -19.65
C TYR A 375 -2.02 -1.33 -19.71
N TYR A 376 -0.94 -2.00 -19.29
CA TYR A 376 -0.83 -3.43 -19.41
C TYR A 376 -0.35 -4.03 -18.10
N ILE A 377 -1.09 -5.03 -17.61
CA ILE A 377 -0.63 -5.97 -16.60
C ILE A 377 -0.10 -7.19 -17.34
N ASN A 378 1.18 -7.42 -17.24
CA ASN A 378 1.87 -8.52 -17.89
C ASN A 378 2.30 -9.57 -16.87
N ILE A 379 1.89 -10.79 -17.04
CA ILE A 379 2.35 -11.95 -16.28
C ILE A 379 3.44 -12.62 -17.11
N ASP A 380 4.68 -12.44 -16.68
CA ASP A 380 5.89 -12.94 -17.33
C ASP A 380 6.35 -14.24 -16.63
N PHE A 381 6.08 -15.36 -17.24
CA PHE A 381 6.45 -16.67 -16.68
C PHE A 381 7.95 -16.94 -16.73
N ALA A 382 8.64 -16.42 -17.74
CA ALA A 382 10.09 -16.62 -17.88
C ALA A 382 10.87 -15.92 -16.75
N ARG A 383 10.30 -14.82 -16.20
CA ARG A 383 10.91 -14.06 -15.11
C ARG A 383 10.18 -14.20 -13.79
N SER A 384 9.11 -15.00 -13.72
CA SER A 384 8.29 -15.24 -12.52
C SER A 384 7.84 -13.93 -11.86
N ARG A 385 7.21 -13.05 -12.64
CA ARG A 385 6.75 -11.75 -12.14
C ARG A 385 5.51 -11.21 -12.85
N MET A 386 4.78 -10.37 -12.17
CA MET A 386 3.73 -9.52 -12.72
C MET A 386 4.29 -8.10 -12.88
N GLU A 387 4.02 -7.47 -14.02
CA GLU A 387 4.54 -6.15 -14.38
C GLU A 387 3.41 -5.21 -14.76
N PHE A 388 3.49 -3.97 -14.33
CA PHE A 388 2.67 -2.87 -14.86
C PHE A 388 3.46 -2.07 -15.88
N LYS A 389 2.89 -1.88 -17.07
CA LYS A 389 3.49 -1.15 -18.19
C LYS A 389 2.53 -0.09 -18.71
N SER A 390 3.04 1.08 -19.05
CA SER A 390 2.27 2.15 -19.72
C SER A 390 2.65 2.25 -21.20
N GLY A 391 1.67 1.99 -22.06
CA GLY A 391 1.85 2.14 -23.51
C GLY A 391 1.89 3.61 -23.98
N VAL A 392 1.30 4.52 -23.21
CA VAL A 392 1.25 5.96 -23.55
C VAL A 392 2.63 6.58 -23.56
N ARG A 393 3.46 6.24 -22.58
CA ARG A 393 4.82 6.79 -22.45
C ARG A 393 5.76 6.36 -23.55
N MET A 394 5.44 5.27 -24.23
CA MET A 394 6.19 4.80 -25.38
C MET A 394 6.02 5.73 -26.59
N THR A 395 4.84 6.34 -26.76
CA THR A 395 4.52 7.20 -27.90
C THR A 395 4.96 8.65 -27.68
N GLU A 396 4.94 9.15 -26.45
CA GLU A 396 5.28 10.54 -26.13
C GLU A 396 6.78 10.86 -26.21
N ARG A 397 7.65 9.87 -26.06
CA ARG A 397 9.11 10.05 -26.05
C ARG A 397 9.74 10.12 -27.44
N GLY A 398 8.98 10.49 -28.46
CA GLY A 398 9.53 10.95 -29.74
C GLY A 398 10.36 9.93 -30.51
N GLY A 399 9.93 8.69 -30.58
CA GLY A 399 10.56 7.67 -31.43
C GLY A 399 11.78 6.97 -30.82
N GLN A 400 12.16 7.25 -29.60
CA GLN A 400 13.07 6.40 -28.85
C GLN A 400 12.25 5.34 -28.14
N MET A 401 11.88 4.32 -28.89
CA MET A 401 11.16 3.19 -28.33
C MET A 401 12.14 2.27 -27.59
N PHE A 402 12.30 2.51 -26.30
CA PHE A 402 12.59 1.40 -25.43
C PHE A 402 11.26 0.61 -25.29
N PRO A 403 11.20 -0.61 -25.77
CA PRO A 403 9.98 -1.39 -25.63
C PRO A 403 9.71 -1.55 -24.13
N TYR A 404 8.55 -1.10 -23.69
CA TYR A 404 8.00 -1.33 -22.37
C TYR A 404 8.81 -0.77 -21.21
N GLU A 405 8.48 0.43 -20.79
CA GLU A 405 8.88 0.89 -19.47
C GLU A 405 8.08 0.10 -18.44
N VAL A 406 8.73 -0.85 -17.77
CA VAL A 406 8.16 -1.49 -16.58
C VAL A 406 8.19 -0.46 -15.48
N GLU A 407 7.03 0.05 -15.11
CA GLU A 407 6.92 1.06 -14.04
C GLU A 407 6.96 0.41 -12.66
N LEU A 408 6.24 -0.68 -12.50
CA LEU A 408 6.11 -1.43 -11.25
C LEU A 408 6.10 -2.92 -11.54
N GLU A 409 6.57 -3.70 -10.57
CA GLU A 409 6.61 -5.15 -10.66
C GLU A 409 6.36 -5.81 -9.31
N ARG A 410 5.87 -7.06 -9.37
CA ARG A 410 5.70 -7.95 -8.23
C ARG A 410 6.28 -9.32 -8.54
N PRO A 411 6.96 -9.98 -7.61
CA PRO A 411 7.28 -11.38 -7.76
C PRO A 411 5.99 -12.20 -7.84
N LEU A 412 6.00 -13.24 -8.67
CA LEU A 412 4.87 -14.13 -8.86
C LEU A 412 5.40 -15.55 -8.93
N SER A 413 4.89 -16.45 -8.10
CA SER A 413 5.30 -17.85 -8.06
C SER A 413 4.51 -18.75 -9.03
N SER A 414 3.49 -18.21 -9.71
CA SER A 414 2.66 -18.95 -10.65
C SER A 414 3.48 -19.48 -11.82
N LYS A 415 3.24 -20.74 -12.20
CA LYS A 415 3.95 -21.44 -13.24
C LYS A 415 3.02 -21.79 -14.39
N THR A 416 3.60 -22.04 -15.56
CA THR A 416 2.85 -22.63 -16.68
C THR A 416 2.27 -23.98 -16.26
N GLY A 417 1.02 -24.24 -16.65
CA GLY A 417 0.26 -25.44 -16.25
C GLY A 417 -0.48 -25.30 -14.92
N GLU A 418 -0.33 -24.21 -14.20
CA GLU A 418 -1.14 -23.87 -13.03
C GLU A 418 -2.30 -22.95 -13.44
N CYS A 419 -3.47 -23.18 -12.81
CA CYS A 419 -4.60 -22.27 -12.93
C CYS A 419 -4.57 -21.30 -11.77
N PHE A 420 -4.70 -20.01 -12.03
CA PHE A 420 -4.74 -18.99 -11.00
C PHE A 420 -5.81 -17.94 -11.28
N HIS A 421 -6.30 -17.34 -10.21
CA HIS A 421 -7.35 -16.33 -10.24
C HIS A 421 -6.78 -14.92 -10.29
N VAL A 422 -7.41 -14.05 -11.09
CA VAL A 422 -7.02 -12.64 -11.22
C VAL A 422 -8.25 -11.75 -11.03
N ASP A 423 -8.14 -10.81 -10.09
CA ASP A 423 -9.06 -9.68 -9.95
C ASP A 423 -8.35 -8.38 -10.34
N VAL A 424 -8.96 -7.60 -11.21
CA VAL A 424 -8.49 -6.28 -11.65
C VAL A 424 -9.55 -5.25 -11.30
N ILE A 425 -9.23 -4.33 -10.40
CA ILE A 425 -10.14 -3.29 -9.93
C ILE A 425 -9.62 -1.93 -10.40
N VAL A 426 -10.43 -1.22 -11.15
CA VAL A 426 -10.16 0.15 -11.59
C VAL A 426 -11.13 1.09 -10.91
N SER A 427 -10.64 2.16 -10.30
CA SER A 427 -11.49 3.24 -9.77
C SER A 427 -10.85 4.60 -9.99
N GLY A 428 -11.37 5.35 -10.94
CA GLY A 428 -10.76 6.59 -11.41
C GLY A 428 -9.36 6.34 -11.95
N THR A 429 -8.33 6.89 -11.31
CA THR A 429 -6.92 6.68 -11.68
C THR A 429 -6.27 5.48 -10.97
N ILE A 430 -6.93 4.86 -10.01
CA ILE A 430 -6.35 3.77 -9.22
C ILE A 430 -6.60 2.44 -9.92
N LEU A 431 -5.58 1.63 -9.95
CA LEU A 431 -5.59 0.24 -10.39
C LEU A 431 -5.08 -0.64 -9.24
N GLU A 432 -5.87 -1.65 -8.88
CA GLU A 432 -5.48 -2.72 -7.97
C GLU A 432 -5.66 -4.07 -8.68
N VAL A 433 -4.62 -4.88 -8.69
CA VAL A 433 -4.63 -6.22 -9.27
C VAL A 433 -4.27 -7.23 -8.21
N TYR A 434 -5.06 -8.28 -8.09
CA TYR A 434 -4.81 -9.37 -7.15
C TYR A 434 -4.68 -10.69 -7.91
N VAL A 435 -3.69 -11.49 -7.51
CA VAL A 435 -3.50 -12.85 -8.04
C VAL A 435 -3.59 -13.84 -6.88
N ASP A 436 -4.50 -14.84 -7.02
CA ASP A 436 -4.75 -15.93 -6.07
C ASP A 436 -5.05 -15.47 -4.63
N ASN A 437 -5.50 -14.24 -4.43
CA ASN A 437 -5.62 -13.66 -3.10
C ASN A 437 -4.30 -13.70 -2.30
N ARG A 438 -3.16 -13.65 -2.98
CA ARG A 438 -1.82 -13.71 -2.38
C ARG A 438 -0.99 -12.49 -2.70
N ILE A 439 -1.02 -12.03 -3.94
CA ILE A 439 -0.17 -10.94 -4.44
C ILE A 439 -1.07 -9.79 -4.88
N ALA A 440 -0.74 -8.58 -4.44
CA ALA A 440 -1.34 -7.35 -4.94
C ALA A 440 -0.33 -6.55 -5.79
N LEU A 441 -0.83 -5.85 -6.78
CA LEU A 441 -0.14 -4.81 -7.54
C LEU A 441 -1.04 -3.59 -7.64
N GLY A 442 -0.74 -2.60 -6.81
CA GLY A 442 -1.41 -1.30 -6.81
C GLY A 442 -0.62 -0.26 -7.60
N THR A 443 -1.32 0.61 -8.33
CA THR A 443 -0.72 1.71 -9.08
C THR A 443 -1.74 2.80 -9.46
N ARG A 444 -1.26 3.79 -10.22
CA ARG A 444 -2.10 4.83 -10.83
C ARG A 444 -1.92 4.93 -12.33
N MET A 445 -3.03 5.31 -12.97
CA MET A 445 -3.17 5.52 -14.40
C MET A 445 -3.67 6.95 -14.63
N PHE A 446 -2.81 7.88 -15.04
CA PHE A 446 -3.18 9.30 -15.19
C PHE A 446 -3.47 9.71 -16.63
N ASP A 447 -2.77 9.09 -17.58
CA ASP A 447 -2.65 9.63 -18.93
C ASP A 447 -3.87 9.31 -19.83
N ILE A 448 -4.55 8.18 -19.57
CA ILE A 448 -5.66 7.71 -20.38
C ILE A 448 -6.91 7.53 -19.53
N LYS A 449 -8.04 7.95 -20.07
CA LYS A 449 -9.38 7.74 -19.49
C LYS A 449 -10.28 7.07 -20.52
N GLY A 450 -11.25 6.29 -20.04
CA GLY A 450 -12.15 5.53 -20.93
C GLY A 450 -11.46 4.34 -21.56
N GLY A 451 -11.85 3.96 -22.79
CA GLY A 451 -11.32 2.75 -23.42
C GLY A 451 -11.91 1.45 -22.86
N ASN A 452 -11.26 0.35 -23.12
CA ASN A 452 -11.77 -0.98 -22.86
C ASN A 452 -10.83 -1.78 -21.94
N PHE A 453 -11.36 -2.83 -21.33
CA PHE A 453 -10.55 -3.98 -20.94
C PHE A 453 -10.13 -4.77 -22.17
N GLY A 454 -9.03 -5.48 -22.07
CA GLY A 454 -8.61 -6.44 -23.05
C GLY A 454 -7.81 -7.59 -22.43
N LEU A 455 -7.74 -8.72 -23.12
CA LEU A 455 -6.88 -9.84 -22.77
C LEU A 455 -5.88 -10.07 -23.87
N TYR A 456 -4.70 -10.55 -23.55
CA TYR A 456 -3.69 -10.87 -24.56
C TYR A 456 -2.82 -12.06 -24.14
N ALA A 457 -2.22 -12.67 -25.16
CA ALA A 457 -1.23 -13.72 -25.00
C ALA A 457 -0.08 -13.46 -25.99
N SER A 458 1.15 -13.68 -25.52
CA SER A 458 2.35 -13.57 -26.33
C SER A 458 3.18 -14.85 -26.17
N ASP A 459 3.47 -15.50 -27.28
CA ASP A 459 4.20 -16.79 -27.33
C ASP A 459 3.65 -17.77 -26.27
N ALA A 460 2.32 -17.96 -26.25
CA ALA A 460 1.62 -18.73 -25.24
C ALA A 460 0.38 -19.43 -25.80
N GLU A 461 0.04 -20.58 -25.21
CA GLU A 461 -1.28 -21.15 -25.25
C GLU A 461 -1.98 -20.82 -23.93
N ALA A 462 -3.11 -20.10 -23.99
CA ALA A 462 -3.79 -19.56 -22.82
C ALA A 462 -5.30 -19.83 -22.87
N ASN A 463 -5.84 -20.20 -21.70
CA ASN A 463 -7.26 -20.34 -21.44
C ASN A 463 -7.66 -19.34 -20.37
N PHE A 464 -8.49 -18.37 -20.74
CA PHE A 464 -9.14 -17.44 -19.82
C PHE A 464 -10.55 -17.98 -19.54
N MET A 465 -10.86 -18.24 -18.29
CA MET A 465 -12.09 -18.89 -17.84
C MET A 465 -12.80 -18.04 -16.80
N ASN A 466 -14.08 -18.30 -16.60
CA ASN A 466 -14.90 -17.61 -15.60
C ASN A 466 -14.77 -16.08 -15.68
N ILE A 467 -14.65 -15.55 -16.91
CA ILE A 467 -14.55 -14.12 -17.15
C ILE A 467 -15.84 -13.46 -16.68
N GLN A 468 -15.71 -12.46 -15.80
CA GLN A 468 -16.81 -11.66 -15.30
C GLN A 468 -16.38 -10.19 -15.25
N ILE A 469 -17.28 -9.30 -15.62
CA ILE A 469 -17.07 -7.87 -15.57
C ILE A 469 -18.17 -7.25 -14.73
N PHE A 470 -17.75 -6.38 -13.82
CA PHE A 470 -18.65 -5.74 -12.88
C PHE A 470 -18.43 -4.22 -12.91
N LYS A 471 -19.50 -3.50 -12.65
CA LYS A 471 -19.45 -2.07 -12.35
C LYS A 471 -19.86 -1.82 -10.90
N LYS A 472 -19.65 -0.60 -10.45
CA LYS A 472 -20.05 -0.16 -9.11
C LYS A 472 -21.57 -0.25 -8.96
N LYS A 473 -22.02 -0.81 -7.83
CA LYS A 473 -23.43 -0.73 -7.40
C LYS A 473 -23.83 0.75 -7.24
N ILE A 474 -25.03 1.09 -7.72
CA ILE A 474 -25.63 2.42 -7.59
C ILE A 474 -26.22 2.63 -6.20
#